data_f6266fe7bc3634c254c168d08b963a9d
#
_entry.id   f6266fe7bc3634c254c168d08b963a9d
#
_cell.length_a   1.000
_cell.length_b   1.000
_cell.length_c   1.000
_cell.angle_alpha   90.00
_cell.angle_beta   90.00
_cell.angle_gamma   90.00
#
_symmetry.space_group_name_H-M   'P 1'
#
loop_
_entity.id
_entity.type
_entity.pdbx_description
1 polymer ?
#
loop_
_entity_poly.entity_id
_entity_poly.type
_entity_poly.pdbx_seq_one_letter_code
_entity_poly.pdbx_strand_id
1 'polypeptide(L)'
;MFTKANEWLVSTSTSQLYMVVLVLYQFLLLLFLMALLTMHKWYKHVLVIFYLLAVISAYFADSYGVIIDKDMLINAAETNVAEAMGLLSWRALIYFAALFAVPVFFLYKIEITPQTAVKRILYHSGLALIALVAILVTFLASSAFSASFFREQKQIRVYSSPLSALYATYQIANRTFFNGTQVFTKIGEDAVIYPPADDRELIILVVGETARSDRFSLNGYGRDTNPLLSKESIVSFTNVASCGTSTALSVPCMFSIEGKEKFDISKAKYKENLLDVIAKTGASILWRDNNSSSKGVADRFAYEDFTTPKNNPVCDPECRDIGMLKGLDEYISKQKKGDIVIVLHQMGSHGPSYHERVPEAFQKFKPVCKTNQLDKCTKEEINNAYDNTILYT
;
A
#
# COMPACT_ATOMS: atom_id res chain seq x y z
N MET A 1 -16.05 7.12 6.05
CA MET A 1 -16.33 8.58 6.04
C MET A 1 -17.12 9.02 7.26
N PHE A 2 -18.35 8.52 7.46
CA PHE A 2 -19.27 9.03 8.49
C PHE A 2 -18.77 8.84 9.93
N THR A 3 -18.10 7.73 10.25
CA THR A 3 -17.48 7.51 11.57
C THR A 3 -16.48 8.60 11.92
N LYS A 4 -15.54 8.91 11.00
CA LYS A 4 -14.55 9.98 11.19
C LYS A 4 -15.17 11.38 11.24
N ALA A 5 -16.21 11.62 10.44
CA ALA A 5 -16.96 12.86 10.52
C ALA A 5 -17.66 13.00 11.88
N ASN A 6 -18.25 11.93 12.40
CA ASN A 6 -18.88 11.92 13.72
C ASN A 6 -17.87 12.18 14.86
N GLU A 7 -16.69 11.54 14.81
CA GLU A 7 -15.61 11.80 15.77
C GLU A 7 -15.24 13.29 15.80
N TRP A 8 -15.11 13.92 14.63
CA TRP A 8 -14.80 15.34 14.52
C TRP A 8 -15.95 16.24 15.06
N LEU A 9 -17.21 15.95 14.67
CA LEU A 9 -18.37 16.69 15.16
C LEU A 9 -18.47 16.65 16.69
N VAL A 10 -18.21 15.49 17.29
CA VAL A 10 -18.19 15.33 18.75
C VAL A 10 -17.03 16.11 19.36
N SER A 11 -15.82 15.98 18.83
CA SER A 11 -14.63 16.66 19.36
C SER A 11 -14.70 18.18 19.30
N THR A 12 -15.43 18.73 18.32
CA THR A 12 -15.61 20.18 18.13
C THR A 12 -16.91 20.70 18.73
N SER A 13 -17.68 19.86 19.43
CA SER A 13 -19.00 20.20 19.97
C SER A 13 -19.97 20.76 18.90
N THR A 14 -19.76 20.32 17.64
CA THR A 14 -20.58 20.76 16.51
C THR A 14 -21.89 19.96 16.43
N SER A 15 -22.98 20.58 16.02
CA SER A 15 -24.28 19.92 15.95
C SER A 15 -24.27 18.67 15.06
N GLN A 16 -24.80 17.56 15.59
CA GLN A 16 -24.97 16.31 14.86
C GLN A 16 -25.87 16.45 13.61
N LEU A 17 -26.68 17.51 13.51
CA LEU A 17 -27.48 17.81 12.33
C LEU A 17 -26.59 17.95 11.07
N TYR A 18 -25.34 18.39 11.23
CA TYR A 18 -24.41 18.49 10.08
C TYR A 18 -24.02 17.14 9.49
N MET A 19 -24.26 16.03 10.17
CA MET A 19 -24.16 14.69 9.55
C MET A 19 -25.10 14.55 8.35
N VAL A 20 -26.33 15.10 8.46
CA VAL A 20 -27.31 15.10 7.36
C VAL A 20 -26.78 15.89 6.17
N VAL A 21 -26.11 17.00 6.43
CA VAL A 21 -25.47 17.82 5.37
C VAL A 21 -24.38 17.03 4.65
N LEU A 22 -23.55 16.28 5.36
CA LEU A 22 -22.50 15.46 4.76
C LEU A 22 -23.06 14.28 3.95
N VAL A 23 -24.10 13.62 4.45
CA VAL A 23 -24.83 12.58 3.70
C VAL A 23 -25.44 13.16 2.42
N LEU A 24 -26.05 14.34 2.51
CA LEU A 24 -26.63 15.01 1.37
C LEU A 24 -25.58 15.39 0.33
N TYR A 25 -24.42 15.91 0.73
CA TYR A 25 -23.31 16.16 -0.19
C TYR A 25 -22.87 14.89 -0.91
N GLN A 26 -22.67 13.79 -0.18
CA GLN A 26 -22.27 12.51 -0.78
C GLN A 26 -23.30 12.02 -1.79
N PHE A 27 -24.59 12.08 -1.43
CA PHE A 27 -25.68 11.67 -2.31
C PHE A 27 -25.76 12.55 -3.57
N LEU A 28 -25.74 13.87 -3.43
CA LEU A 28 -25.83 14.80 -4.54
C LEU A 28 -24.62 14.69 -5.49
N LEU A 29 -23.43 14.49 -4.94
CA LEU A 29 -22.22 14.31 -5.74
C LEU A 29 -22.26 13.00 -6.53
N LEU A 30 -22.73 11.92 -5.92
CA LEU A 30 -22.95 10.63 -6.61
C LEU A 30 -24.04 10.77 -7.68
N LEU A 31 -25.14 11.45 -7.38
CA LEU A 31 -26.22 11.72 -8.35
C LEU A 31 -25.71 12.52 -9.55
N PHE A 32 -24.93 13.57 -9.30
CA PHE A 32 -24.31 14.37 -10.36
C PHE A 32 -23.41 13.53 -11.26
N LEU A 33 -22.50 12.76 -10.67
CA LEU A 33 -21.61 11.90 -11.43
C LEU A 33 -22.36 10.82 -12.20
N MET A 34 -23.33 10.16 -11.57
CA MET A 34 -24.15 9.15 -12.25
C MET A 34 -24.94 9.76 -13.40
N ALA A 35 -25.52 10.95 -13.24
CA ALA A 35 -26.19 11.63 -14.31
C ALA A 35 -25.27 11.88 -15.51
N LEU A 36 -24.03 12.31 -15.29
CA LEU A 36 -23.03 12.51 -16.36
C LEU A 36 -22.59 11.21 -17.01
N LEU A 37 -22.23 10.21 -16.22
CA LEU A 37 -21.67 8.94 -16.71
C LEU A 37 -22.70 8.11 -17.47
N THR A 38 -23.99 8.25 -17.16
CA THR A 38 -25.09 7.47 -17.78
C THR A 38 -25.73 8.13 -19.01
N MET A 39 -25.23 9.27 -19.47
CA MET A 39 -25.69 9.94 -20.69
C MET A 39 -25.55 9.09 -21.96
N HIS A 40 -24.54 8.20 -21.99
CA HIS A 40 -24.22 7.40 -23.17
C HIS A 40 -25.04 6.08 -23.20
N LYS A 41 -25.17 5.47 -24.39
CA LYS A 41 -25.86 4.18 -24.58
C LYS A 41 -25.25 3.01 -23.79
N TRP A 42 -23.98 3.14 -23.37
CA TRP A 42 -23.25 2.15 -22.57
C TRP A 42 -23.48 2.30 -21.06
N TYR A 43 -24.51 3.01 -20.62
CA TYR A 43 -24.76 3.34 -19.20
C TYR A 43 -24.75 2.11 -18.27
N LYS A 44 -25.27 0.96 -18.69
CA LYS A 44 -25.24 -0.27 -17.86
C LYS A 44 -23.80 -0.72 -17.57
N HIS A 45 -22.93 -0.70 -18.57
CA HIS A 45 -21.52 -1.07 -18.39
C HIS A 45 -20.77 -0.06 -17.50
N VAL A 46 -21.05 1.21 -17.67
CA VAL A 46 -20.48 2.28 -16.82
C VAL A 46 -20.93 2.09 -15.38
N LEU A 47 -22.22 1.83 -15.15
CA LEU A 47 -22.75 1.55 -13.80
C LEU A 47 -22.10 0.30 -13.18
N VAL A 48 -21.91 -0.76 -13.96
CA VAL A 48 -21.25 -2.00 -13.48
C VAL A 48 -19.81 -1.73 -13.05
N ILE A 49 -19.04 -1.00 -13.85
CA ILE A 49 -17.65 -0.66 -13.51
C ILE A 49 -17.61 0.19 -12.23
N PHE A 50 -18.45 1.22 -12.17
CA PHE A 50 -18.52 2.08 -11.01
C PHE A 50 -18.95 1.32 -9.74
N TYR A 51 -19.90 0.42 -9.88
CA TYR A 51 -20.39 -0.41 -8.80
C TYR A 51 -19.35 -1.45 -8.36
N LEU A 52 -18.59 -2.03 -9.31
CA LEU A 52 -17.46 -2.92 -8.98
C LEU A 52 -16.43 -2.19 -8.11
N LEU A 53 -16.04 -0.97 -8.48
CA LEU A 53 -15.12 -0.15 -7.68
C LEU A 53 -15.68 0.12 -6.28
N ALA A 54 -16.99 0.36 -6.16
CA ALA A 54 -17.63 0.57 -4.87
C ALA A 54 -17.58 -0.69 -4.00
N VAL A 55 -17.89 -1.88 -4.57
CA VAL A 55 -17.89 -3.16 -3.85
C VAL A 55 -16.47 -3.55 -3.43
N ILE A 56 -15.47 -3.38 -4.32
CA ILE A 56 -14.07 -3.61 -3.97
C ILE A 56 -13.66 -2.72 -2.80
N SER A 57 -13.93 -1.41 -2.90
CA SER A 57 -13.57 -0.46 -1.84
C SER A 57 -14.25 -0.77 -0.52
N ALA A 58 -15.53 -1.19 -0.55
CA ALA A 58 -16.28 -1.58 0.64
C ALA A 58 -15.68 -2.84 1.27
N TYR A 59 -15.37 -3.87 0.46
CA TYR A 59 -14.78 -5.11 0.95
C TYR A 59 -13.45 -4.87 1.68
N PHE A 60 -12.55 -4.09 1.09
CA PHE A 60 -11.25 -3.79 1.71
C PHE A 60 -11.40 -2.93 2.97
N ALA A 61 -12.34 -1.96 2.97
CA ALA A 61 -12.62 -1.16 4.15
C ALA A 61 -13.20 -1.99 5.29
N ASP A 62 -14.16 -2.89 4.98
CA ASP A 62 -14.86 -3.71 5.99
C ASP A 62 -14.00 -4.87 6.52
N SER A 63 -13.16 -5.45 5.67
CA SER A 63 -12.39 -6.66 6.02
C SER A 63 -11.01 -6.34 6.58
N TYR A 64 -10.38 -5.28 6.11
CA TYR A 64 -8.99 -4.95 6.45
C TYR A 64 -8.81 -3.52 7.00
N GLY A 65 -9.87 -2.71 7.07
CA GLY A 65 -9.78 -1.31 7.48
C GLY A 65 -9.00 -0.43 6.47
N VAL A 66 -8.81 -0.90 5.25
CA VAL A 66 -7.99 -0.25 4.22
C VAL A 66 -8.84 0.63 3.33
N ILE A 67 -8.33 1.82 3.02
CA ILE A 67 -8.96 2.77 2.11
C ILE A 67 -8.28 2.69 0.74
N ILE A 68 -9.08 2.62 -0.32
CA ILE A 68 -8.55 2.64 -1.70
C ILE A 68 -8.22 4.08 -2.09
N ASP A 69 -7.01 4.47 -1.78
CA ASP A 69 -6.40 5.72 -2.23
C ASP A 69 -5.35 5.48 -3.33
N LYS A 70 -4.63 6.54 -3.71
CA LYS A 70 -3.61 6.46 -4.75
C LYS A 70 -2.49 5.48 -4.37
N ASP A 71 -2.04 5.52 -3.13
CA ASP A 71 -0.92 4.70 -2.68
C ASP A 71 -1.33 3.22 -2.60
N MET A 72 -2.58 2.95 -2.17
CA MET A 72 -3.14 1.60 -2.20
C MET A 72 -3.31 1.05 -3.62
N LEU A 73 -3.72 1.88 -4.59
CA LEU A 73 -3.81 1.45 -5.99
C LEU A 73 -2.44 1.14 -6.58
N ILE A 74 -1.41 1.92 -6.26
CA ILE A 74 -0.03 1.64 -6.67
C ILE A 74 0.42 0.32 -6.03
N ASN A 75 0.21 0.15 -4.73
CA ASN A 75 0.55 -1.07 -4.02
C ASN A 75 -0.15 -2.29 -4.63
N ALA A 76 -1.45 -2.19 -4.92
CA ALA A 76 -2.20 -3.27 -5.57
C ALA A 76 -1.67 -3.61 -6.97
N ALA A 77 -1.22 -2.62 -7.74
CA ALA A 77 -0.62 -2.84 -9.06
C ALA A 77 0.78 -3.51 -8.98
N GLU A 78 1.48 -3.35 -7.86
CA GLU A 78 2.81 -3.91 -7.60
C GLU A 78 2.76 -5.20 -6.75
N THR A 79 1.56 -5.61 -6.30
CA THR A 79 1.35 -6.84 -5.53
C THR A 79 1.58 -8.08 -6.41
N ASN A 80 2.34 -9.04 -5.92
CA ASN A 80 2.57 -10.30 -6.63
C ASN A 80 1.37 -11.27 -6.49
N VAL A 81 1.36 -12.32 -7.34
CA VAL A 81 0.24 -13.28 -7.39
C VAL A 81 0.07 -14.03 -6.05
N ALA A 82 1.16 -14.40 -5.38
CA ALA A 82 1.11 -15.14 -4.11
C ALA A 82 0.45 -14.29 -3.01
N GLU A 83 0.83 -13.02 -2.92
CA GLU A 83 0.25 -12.06 -1.98
C GLU A 83 -1.25 -11.81 -2.30
N ALA A 84 -1.59 -11.63 -3.58
CA ALA A 84 -2.97 -11.46 -4.01
C ALA A 84 -3.84 -12.70 -3.68
N MET A 85 -3.31 -13.91 -3.86
CA MET A 85 -3.99 -15.16 -3.49
C MET A 85 -4.21 -15.27 -1.97
N GLY A 86 -3.30 -14.75 -1.15
CA GLY A 86 -3.47 -14.66 0.29
C GLY A 86 -4.66 -13.80 0.75
N LEU A 87 -5.13 -12.88 -0.10
CA LEU A 87 -6.34 -12.07 0.17
C LEU A 87 -7.64 -12.75 -0.24
N LEU A 88 -7.59 -13.83 -1.06
CA LEU A 88 -8.76 -14.59 -1.44
C LEU A 88 -9.26 -15.43 -0.28
N SER A 89 -10.52 -15.20 0.10
CA SER A 89 -11.18 -15.93 1.17
C SER A 89 -12.59 -16.32 0.76
N TRP A 90 -13.15 -17.33 1.44
CA TRP A 90 -14.55 -17.71 1.24
C TRP A 90 -15.51 -16.53 1.52
N ARG A 91 -15.13 -15.68 2.48
CA ARG A 91 -15.84 -14.43 2.78
C ARG A 91 -15.83 -13.47 1.59
N ALA A 92 -14.69 -13.32 0.90
CA ALA A 92 -14.59 -12.51 -0.31
C ALA A 92 -15.55 -13.00 -1.38
N LEU A 93 -15.56 -14.32 -1.64
CA LEU A 93 -16.45 -14.92 -2.66
C LEU A 93 -17.92 -14.65 -2.37
N ILE A 94 -18.37 -14.84 -1.11
CA ILE A 94 -19.74 -14.56 -0.70
C ILE A 94 -20.07 -13.08 -0.82
N TYR A 95 -19.14 -12.20 -0.37
CA TYR A 95 -19.30 -10.76 -0.43
C TYR A 95 -19.49 -10.27 -1.87
N PHE A 96 -18.63 -10.71 -2.78
CA PHE A 96 -18.74 -10.36 -4.19
C PHE A 96 -19.95 -11.00 -4.88
N ALA A 97 -20.31 -12.25 -4.54
CA ALA A 97 -21.51 -12.87 -5.07
C ALA A 97 -22.78 -12.10 -4.66
N ALA A 98 -22.90 -11.77 -3.38
CA ALA A 98 -24.08 -11.10 -2.84
C ALA A 98 -24.17 -9.63 -3.25
N LEU A 99 -23.07 -8.88 -3.11
CA LEU A 99 -23.07 -7.43 -3.31
C LEU A 99 -22.68 -7.00 -4.72
N PHE A 100 -22.15 -7.86 -5.56
CA PHE A 100 -21.83 -7.52 -6.94
C PHE A 100 -22.61 -8.37 -7.95
N ALA A 101 -22.43 -9.69 -7.95
CA ALA A 101 -22.98 -10.54 -8.99
C ALA A 101 -24.52 -10.50 -9.03
N VAL A 102 -25.19 -10.58 -7.87
CA VAL A 102 -26.65 -10.56 -7.78
C VAL A 102 -27.22 -9.20 -8.27
N PRO A 103 -26.79 -8.03 -7.79
CA PRO A 103 -27.30 -6.76 -8.29
C PRO A 103 -27.00 -6.51 -9.77
N VAL A 104 -25.83 -6.92 -10.26
CA VAL A 104 -25.47 -6.81 -11.68
C VAL A 104 -26.36 -7.69 -12.55
N PHE A 105 -26.65 -8.92 -12.11
CA PHE A 105 -27.61 -9.80 -12.80
C PHE A 105 -28.97 -9.11 -12.95
N PHE A 106 -29.51 -8.52 -11.88
CA PHE A 106 -30.79 -7.80 -11.96
C PHE A 106 -30.70 -6.55 -12.82
N LEU A 107 -29.60 -5.80 -12.78
CA LEU A 107 -29.38 -4.63 -13.63
C LEU A 107 -29.49 -4.97 -15.13
N TYR A 108 -28.96 -6.11 -15.54
CA TYR A 108 -29.06 -6.55 -16.94
C TYR A 108 -30.46 -7.10 -17.30
N LYS A 109 -31.20 -7.64 -16.33
CA LYS A 109 -32.59 -8.10 -16.53
C LYS A 109 -33.61 -6.98 -16.66
N ILE A 110 -33.28 -5.77 -16.11
CA ILE A 110 -34.17 -4.61 -16.23
C ILE A 110 -34.19 -4.13 -17.67
N GLU A 111 -35.36 -4.18 -18.29
CA GLU A 111 -35.60 -3.60 -19.60
C GLU A 111 -35.90 -2.11 -19.44
N ILE A 112 -35.10 -1.28 -20.07
CA ILE A 112 -35.30 0.16 -20.09
C ILE A 112 -35.74 0.54 -21.49
N THR A 113 -36.87 1.23 -21.58
CA THR A 113 -37.39 1.74 -22.86
C THR A 113 -36.35 2.61 -23.57
N PRO A 114 -36.00 2.29 -24.83
CA PRO A 114 -35.00 3.04 -25.55
C PRO A 114 -35.45 4.50 -25.76
N GLN A 115 -34.66 5.41 -25.28
CA GLN A 115 -34.87 6.85 -25.49
C GLN A 115 -34.02 7.34 -26.66
N THR A 116 -34.51 8.33 -27.38
CA THR A 116 -33.67 9.06 -28.36
C THR A 116 -32.46 9.69 -27.68
N ALA A 117 -31.35 9.79 -28.38
CA ALA A 117 -30.11 10.34 -27.81
C ALA A 117 -30.34 11.78 -27.24
N VAL A 118 -31.12 12.57 -27.95
CA VAL A 118 -31.43 13.96 -27.52
C VAL A 118 -32.22 13.97 -26.21
N LYS A 119 -33.29 13.19 -26.11
CA LYS A 119 -34.11 13.10 -24.87
C LYS A 119 -33.25 12.62 -23.69
N ARG A 120 -32.42 11.61 -23.90
CA ARG A 120 -31.51 11.11 -22.87
C ARG A 120 -30.52 12.16 -22.41
N ILE A 121 -29.83 12.84 -23.33
CA ILE A 121 -28.88 13.91 -23.00
C ILE A 121 -29.61 15.04 -22.24
N LEU A 122 -30.74 15.50 -22.71
CA LEU A 122 -31.50 16.56 -22.03
C LEU A 122 -31.92 16.16 -20.61
N TYR A 123 -32.44 14.94 -20.45
CA TYR A 123 -32.86 14.44 -19.12
C TYR A 123 -31.69 14.35 -18.16
N HIS A 124 -30.58 13.72 -18.56
CA HIS A 124 -29.42 13.56 -17.72
C HIS A 124 -28.68 14.90 -17.44
N SER A 125 -28.61 15.79 -18.42
CA SER A 125 -28.07 17.14 -18.21
C SER A 125 -28.94 17.96 -17.26
N GLY A 126 -30.26 17.85 -17.36
CA GLY A 126 -31.20 18.49 -16.43
C GLY A 126 -31.00 17.95 -15.00
N LEU A 127 -30.89 16.62 -14.85
CA LEU A 127 -30.64 15.99 -13.55
C LEU A 127 -29.29 16.40 -12.97
N ALA A 128 -28.23 16.45 -13.79
CA ALA A 128 -26.91 16.91 -13.37
C ALA A 128 -26.94 18.38 -12.91
N LEU A 129 -27.66 19.25 -13.66
CA LEU A 129 -27.84 20.65 -13.29
C LEU A 129 -28.59 20.78 -11.94
N ILE A 130 -29.68 20.04 -11.78
CA ILE A 130 -30.44 20.05 -10.51
C ILE A 130 -29.53 19.62 -9.35
N ALA A 131 -28.75 18.54 -9.51
CA ALA A 131 -27.81 18.06 -8.49
C ALA A 131 -26.74 19.14 -8.18
N LEU A 132 -26.19 19.80 -9.19
CA LEU A 132 -25.19 20.85 -9.02
C LEU A 132 -25.77 22.06 -8.26
N VAL A 133 -26.97 22.52 -8.65
CA VAL A 133 -27.67 23.59 -7.96
C VAL A 133 -27.96 23.21 -6.50
N ALA A 134 -28.42 21.99 -6.26
CA ALA A 134 -28.66 21.49 -4.89
C ALA A 134 -27.38 21.43 -4.06
N ILE A 135 -26.23 21.04 -4.63
CA ILE A 135 -24.92 21.12 -3.97
C ILE A 135 -24.60 22.57 -3.59
N LEU A 136 -24.78 23.51 -4.52
CA LEU A 136 -24.50 24.92 -4.26
C LEU A 136 -25.40 25.50 -3.19
N VAL A 137 -26.69 25.21 -3.23
CA VAL A 137 -27.68 25.67 -2.21
C VAL A 137 -27.30 25.08 -0.83
N THR A 138 -26.96 23.78 -0.76
CA THR A 138 -26.52 23.13 0.47
C THR A 138 -25.25 23.79 1.01
N PHE A 139 -24.30 24.13 0.12
CA PHE A 139 -23.06 24.82 0.50
C PHE A 139 -23.34 26.22 1.04
N LEU A 140 -24.16 27.01 0.39
CA LEU A 140 -24.51 28.35 0.84
C LEU A 140 -25.27 28.33 2.19
N ALA A 141 -26.21 27.40 2.35
CA ALA A 141 -26.98 27.22 3.59
C ALA A 141 -26.13 26.72 4.78
N SER A 142 -25.02 26.05 4.50
CA SER A 142 -24.11 25.50 5.55
C SER A 142 -22.67 26.02 5.40
N SER A 143 -22.49 27.23 4.86
CA SER A 143 -21.19 27.73 4.39
C SER A 143 -20.09 27.74 5.47
N ALA A 144 -20.40 28.22 6.68
CA ALA A 144 -19.44 28.27 7.78
C ALA A 144 -18.95 26.86 8.21
N PHE A 145 -19.89 25.92 8.33
CA PHE A 145 -19.57 24.52 8.61
C PHE A 145 -18.80 23.90 7.47
N SER A 146 -19.31 24.01 6.24
CA SER A 146 -18.71 23.36 5.07
C SER A 146 -17.28 23.85 4.81
N ALA A 147 -17.04 25.16 4.91
CA ALA A 147 -15.70 25.73 4.73
C ALA A 147 -14.72 25.25 5.82
N SER A 148 -15.12 25.23 7.10
CA SER A 148 -14.28 24.72 8.18
C SER A 148 -14.01 23.24 8.04
N PHE A 149 -15.04 22.44 7.82
CA PHE A 149 -14.97 21.00 7.70
C PHE A 149 -14.04 20.56 6.55
N PHE A 150 -14.22 21.06 5.33
CA PHE A 150 -13.39 20.69 4.19
C PHE A 150 -11.96 21.21 4.28
N ARG A 151 -11.72 22.28 5.01
CA ARG A 151 -10.39 22.80 5.27
C ARG A 151 -9.63 21.94 6.28
N GLU A 152 -10.28 21.54 7.38
CA GLU A 152 -9.67 20.80 8.47
C GLU A 152 -9.60 19.30 8.19
N GLN A 153 -10.64 18.76 7.54
CA GLN A 153 -10.78 17.33 7.28
C GLN A 153 -10.44 16.96 5.83
N LYS A 154 -9.27 17.39 5.34
CA LYS A 154 -8.81 17.09 3.98
C LYS A 154 -8.77 15.58 3.68
N GLN A 155 -8.50 14.77 4.69
CA GLN A 155 -8.44 13.31 4.58
C GLN A 155 -9.81 12.65 4.33
N ILE A 156 -10.90 13.31 4.68
CA ILE A 156 -12.25 12.75 4.48
C ILE A 156 -12.57 12.43 3.01
N ARG A 157 -11.94 13.12 2.08
CA ARG A 157 -12.06 12.82 0.64
C ARG A 157 -11.65 11.40 0.30
N VAL A 158 -10.67 10.86 1.02
CA VAL A 158 -10.15 9.49 0.83
C VAL A 158 -11.15 8.44 1.33
N TYR A 159 -12.04 8.82 2.26
CA TYR A 159 -13.08 7.94 2.80
C TYR A 159 -14.38 7.94 1.99
N SER A 160 -14.48 8.74 0.94
CA SER A 160 -15.68 8.86 0.09
C SER A 160 -15.68 7.82 -1.03
N SER A 161 -15.80 6.54 -0.67
CA SER A 161 -15.92 5.47 -1.68
C SER A 161 -17.26 5.59 -2.45
N PRO A 162 -17.28 5.34 -3.79
CA PRO A 162 -16.17 4.98 -4.68
C PRO A 162 -15.42 6.18 -5.29
N LEU A 163 -15.73 7.42 -4.88
CA LEU A 163 -15.16 8.64 -5.42
C LEU A 163 -13.65 8.74 -5.18
N SER A 164 -13.18 8.25 -4.01
CA SER A 164 -11.77 8.18 -3.69
C SER A 164 -10.99 7.32 -4.68
N ALA A 165 -11.51 6.14 -5.02
CA ALA A 165 -10.89 5.25 -5.99
C ALA A 165 -10.83 5.86 -7.39
N LEU A 166 -11.90 6.55 -7.82
CA LEU A 166 -11.91 7.29 -9.08
C LEU A 166 -10.89 8.43 -9.10
N TYR A 167 -10.81 9.20 -8.01
CA TYR A 167 -9.85 10.28 -7.89
C TYR A 167 -8.40 9.76 -7.88
N ALA A 168 -8.16 8.66 -7.17
CA ALA A 168 -6.87 7.99 -7.16
C ALA A 168 -6.49 7.48 -8.57
N THR A 169 -7.43 6.86 -9.28
CA THR A 169 -7.22 6.43 -10.68
C THR A 169 -6.91 7.61 -11.59
N TYR A 170 -7.65 8.72 -11.46
CA TYR A 170 -7.37 9.95 -12.19
C TYR A 170 -5.97 10.49 -11.89
N GLN A 171 -5.56 10.52 -10.63
CA GLN A 171 -4.21 10.97 -10.24
C GLN A 171 -3.11 10.11 -10.88
N ILE A 172 -3.30 8.78 -10.90
CA ILE A 172 -2.34 7.86 -11.53
C ILE A 172 -2.32 8.07 -13.05
N ALA A 173 -3.50 8.11 -13.69
CA ALA A 173 -3.61 8.33 -15.13
C ALA A 173 -3.01 9.67 -15.56
N ASN A 174 -3.34 10.75 -14.86
CA ASN A 174 -2.79 12.08 -15.12
C ASN A 174 -1.26 12.08 -15.02
N ARG A 175 -0.73 11.39 -14.02
CA ARG A 175 0.71 11.24 -13.86
C ARG A 175 1.35 10.43 -14.99
N THR A 176 0.72 9.33 -15.40
CA THR A 176 1.28 8.42 -16.41
C THR A 176 1.23 9.01 -17.82
N PHE A 177 0.15 9.72 -18.16
CA PHE A 177 -0.11 10.17 -19.53
C PHE A 177 0.16 11.66 -19.79
N PHE A 178 0.15 12.51 -18.75
CA PHE A 178 0.20 13.96 -18.91
C PHE A 178 1.43 14.62 -18.26
N ASN A 179 2.12 13.97 -17.36
CA ASN A 179 3.39 14.50 -16.84
C ASN A 179 4.50 14.14 -17.83
N GLY A 180 4.79 14.99 -18.78
CA GLY A 180 5.82 14.86 -19.82
C GLY A 180 7.01 13.92 -19.57
N THR A 181 7.92 13.78 -20.50
CA THR A 181 9.09 12.94 -20.38
C THR A 181 9.91 13.35 -19.15
N GLN A 182 9.90 12.50 -18.12
CA GLN A 182 10.72 12.74 -16.92
C GLN A 182 12.20 12.60 -17.30
N VAL A 183 12.97 13.63 -16.99
CA VAL A 183 14.43 13.58 -17.20
C VAL A 183 15.07 12.81 -16.05
N PHE A 184 15.87 11.80 -16.37
CA PHE A 184 16.61 11.05 -15.37
C PHE A 184 17.69 11.94 -14.73
N THR A 185 17.71 12.01 -13.41
CA THR A 185 18.60 12.87 -12.64
C THR A 185 19.70 12.04 -12.00
N LYS A 186 20.94 12.35 -12.31
CA LYS A 186 22.11 11.77 -11.66
C LYS A 186 22.46 12.52 -10.39
N ILE A 187 23.06 11.81 -9.42
CA ILE A 187 23.54 12.38 -8.15
C ILE A 187 24.89 11.79 -7.77
N GLY A 188 25.68 12.49 -6.97
CA GLY A 188 26.97 11.99 -6.46
C GLY A 188 27.98 11.66 -7.56
N GLU A 189 28.06 12.46 -8.62
CA GLU A 189 29.07 12.31 -9.68
C GLU A 189 30.52 12.48 -9.16
N ASP A 190 30.65 13.10 -7.98
CA ASP A 190 31.88 13.34 -7.24
C ASP A 190 32.11 12.33 -6.11
N ALA A 191 31.37 11.23 -6.06
CA ALA A 191 31.48 10.23 -5.00
C ALA A 191 32.87 9.56 -5.02
N VAL A 192 33.53 9.57 -3.88
CA VAL A 192 34.84 8.93 -3.63
C VAL A 192 34.85 8.30 -2.25
N ILE A 193 35.68 7.26 -2.08
CA ILE A 193 35.95 6.67 -0.77
C ILE A 193 37.00 7.55 -0.07
N TYR A 194 36.71 8.03 1.13
CA TYR A 194 37.63 8.82 1.91
C TYR A 194 37.60 8.44 3.41
N PRO A 195 38.77 8.19 4.04
CA PRO A 195 40.08 8.06 3.43
C PRO A 195 40.14 6.86 2.50
N PRO A 196 41.05 6.85 1.51
CA PRO A 196 41.28 5.66 0.68
C PRO A 196 41.59 4.47 1.60
N ALA A 197 40.79 3.41 1.49
CA ALA A 197 40.98 2.18 2.26
C ALA A 197 41.75 1.16 1.40
N ASP A 198 42.76 0.53 1.98
CA ASP A 198 43.50 -0.55 1.31
C ASP A 198 42.71 -1.86 1.39
N ASP A 199 41.85 -2.00 2.39
CA ASP A 199 41.03 -3.19 2.63
C ASP A 199 39.63 -3.05 1.98
N ARG A 200 39.15 -4.18 1.48
CA ARG A 200 37.81 -4.28 0.91
C ARG A 200 36.78 -4.47 2.02
N GLU A 201 35.67 -3.76 1.89
CA GLU A 201 34.55 -3.88 2.81
C GLU A 201 33.42 -4.74 2.23
N LEU A 202 32.80 -5.55 3.08
CA LEU A 202 31.53 -6.25 2.81
C LEU A 202 30.44 -5.63 3.65
N ILE A 203 29.49 -5.01 3.00
CA ILE A 203 28.31 -4.40 3.64
C ILE A 203 27.08 -5.21 3.27
N ILE A 204 26.37 -5.75 4.27
CA ILE A 204 25.12 -6.45 4.10
C ILE A 204 24.00 -5.59 4.70
N LEU A 205 23.09 -5.12 3.85
CA LEU A 205 21.91 -4.36 4.22
C LEU A 205 20.70 -5.30 4.24
N VAL A 206 20.15 -5.56 5.42
CA VAL A 206 18.91 -6.34 5.55
C VAL A 206 17.72 -5.38 5.61
N VAL A 207 16.91 -5.39 4.57
CA VAL A 207 15.68 -4.60 4.49
C VAL A 207 14.54 -5.46 5.02
N GLY A 208 14.13 -5.18 6.26
CA GLY A 208 13.01 -5.86 6.91
C GLY A 208 11.66 -5.36 6.38
N GLU A 209 10.64 -6.19 6.53
CA GLU A 209 9.28 -5.89 6.13
C GLU A 209 8.34 -5.88 7.33
N THR A 210 7.56 -4.82 7.47
CA THR A 210 6.49 -4.64 8.48
C THR A 210 6.95 -4.88 9.93
N ALA A 211 8.24 -4.67 10.22
CA ALA A 211 8.83 -4.86 11.55
C ALA A 211 8.56 -3.63 12.44
N ARG A 212 7.65 -3.76 13.40
CA ARG A 212 7.20 -2.67 14.28
C ARG A 212 8.14 -2.50 15.46
N SER A 213 8.65 -1.27 15.66
CA SER A 213 9.53 -0.91 16.76
C SER A 213 8.96 -1.23 18.16
N ASP A 214 7.64 -1.10 18.35
CA ASP A 214 6.95 -1.38 19.62
C ASP A 214 6.85 -2.89 19.95
N ARG A 215 7.34 -3.77 19.08
CA ARG A 215 7.39 -5.23 19.26
C ARG A 215 8.81 -5.77 19.40
N PHE A 216 9.80 -4.88 19.48
CA PHE A 216 11.20 -5.26 19.71
C PHE A 216 11.51 -5.23 21.21
N SER A 217 11.99 -6.35 21.78
CA SER A 217 12.47 -6.38 23.16
C SER A 217 13.65 -5.43 23.39
N LEU A 218 14.47 -5.20 22.36
CA LEU A 218 15.53 -4.20 22.34
C LEU A 218 15.03 -2.76 22.54
N ASN A 219 13.78 -2.50 22.24
CA ASN A 219 13.13 -1.19 22.40
C ASN A 219 12.21 -1.13 23.64
N GLY A 220 12.32 -2.13 24.55
CA GLY A 220 11.54 -2.15 25.79
C GLY A 220 10.21 -2.89 25.70
N TYR A 221 9.96 -3.66 24.64
CA TYR A 221 8.80 -4.54 24.59
C TYR A 221 8.89 -5.65 25.63
N GLY A 222 7.79 -5.95 26.33
CA GLY A 222 7.78 -6.88 27.48
C GLY A 222 7.95 -8.36 27.13
N ARG A 223 7.96 -8.75 25.85
CA ARG A 223 8.25 -10.09 25.39
C ARG A 223 9.63 -10.15 24.75
N ASP A 224 10.35 -11.24 24.98
CA ASP A 224 11.67 -11.48 24.39
C ASP A 224 11.54 -11.88 22.92
N THR A 225 11.54 -10.89 22.05
CA THR A 225 11.38 -11.03 20.58
C THR A 225 12.70 -10.89 19.82
N ASN A 226 13.79 -10.47 20.48
CA ASN A 226 15.12 -10.34 19.87
C ASN A 226 16.21 -11.04 20.69
N PRO A 227 16.05 -12.31 21.12
CA PRO A 227 16.96 -12.97 22.07
C PRO A 227 18.37 -13.20 21.52
N LEU A 228 18.53 -13.28 20.20
CA LEU A 228 19.83 -13.44 19.55
C LEU A 228 20.52 -12.10 19.41
N LEU A 229 19.85 -11.10 18.85
CA LEU A 229 20.40 -9.76 18.68
C LEU A 229 20.80 -9.10 20.00
N SER A 230 20.09 -9.40 21.09
CA SER A 230 20.42 -8.86 22.42
C SER A 230 21.78 -9.34 22.99
N LYS A 231 22.34 -10.40 22.40
CA LYS A 231 23.65 -10.96 22.80
C LYS A 231 24.81 -10.41 21.96
N GLU A 232 24.49 -9.73 20.88
CA GLU A 232 25.47 -9.18 19.96
C GLU A 232 25.85 -7.74 20.33
N SER A 233 27.04 -7.32 19.93
CA SER A 233 27.48 -5.92 20.06
C SER A 233 26.85 -5.08 18.96
N ILE A 234 25.65 -4.56 19.21
CA ILE A 234 24.86 -3.81 18.22
C ILE A 234 24.56 -2.39 18.69
N VAL A 235 24.25 -1.51 17.74
CA VAL A 235 23.62 -0.22 17.97
C VAL A 235 22.15 -0.33 17.61
N SER A 236 21.26 -0.17 18.59
CA SER A 236 19.81 -0.19 18.37
C SER A 236 19.24 1.23 18.37
N PHE A 237 18.59 1.61 17.28
CA PHE A 237 17.93 2.90 17.15
C PHE A 237 16.48 2.79 17.62
N THR A 238 16.11 3.52 18.66
CA THR A 238 14.77 3.46 19.28
C THR A 238 13.74 4.40 18.66
N ASN A 239 14.18 5.36 17.84
CA ASN A 239 13.31 6.36 17.22
C ASN A 239 13.51 6.44 15.70
N VAL A 240 13.11 5.39 15.02
CA VAL A 240 13.13 5.30 13.55
C VAL A 240 11.70 5.28 13.03
N ALA A 241 11.39 6.16 12.08
CA ALA A 241 10.09 6.25 11.44
C ALA A 241 10.20 5.95 9.94
N SER A 242 9.38 5.04 9.45
CA SER A 242 9.25 4.78 8.01
C SER A 242 8.66 5.99 7.29
N CYS A 243 8.97 6.12 6.00
CA CYS A 243 8.33 7.11 5.12
C CYS A 243 6.83 6.83 4.93
N GLY A 244 6.43 5.59 4.99
CA GLY A 244 5.05 5.16 4.82
C GLY A 244 4.84 3.70 5.20
N THR A 245 3.61 3.23 5.07
CA THR A 245 3.16 1.89 5.47
C THR A 245 3.08 0.90 4.31
N SER A 246 3.45 1.31 3.09
CA SER A 246 3.56 0.40 1.94
C SER A 246 5.02 0.24 1.51
N THR A 247 5.41 -0.95 1.10
CA THR A 247 6.73 -1.28 0.56
C THR A 247 7.08 -0.40 -0.64
N ALA A 248 6.09 -0.13 -1.50
CA ALA A 248 6.23 0.74 -2.68
C ALA A 248 6.68 2.17 -2.34
N LEU A 249 6.34 2.67 -1.16
CA LEU A 249 6.75 3.99 -0.67
C LEU A 249 8.01 3.91 0.20
N SER A 250 8.04 2.98 1.16
CA SER A 250 9.07 2.94 2.20
C SER A 250 10.44 2.54 1.64
N VAL A 251 10.50 1.54 0.76
CA VAL A 251 11.78 1.03 0.23
C VAL A 251 12.48 2.08 -0.65
N PRO A 252 11.85 2.68 -1.70
CA PRO A 252 12.53 3.73 -2.45
C PRO A 252 12.91 4.96 -1.62
N CYS A 253 12.11 5.29 -0.61
CA CYS A 253 12.43 6.40 0.29
C CYS A 253 13.66 6.12 1.16
N MET A 254 13.85 4.88 1.60
CA MET A 254 14.98 4.44 2.42
C MET A 254 16.33 4.64 1.70
N PHE A 255 16.34 4.46 0.38
CA PHE A 255 17.51 4.63 -0.46
C PHE A 255 17.60 6.00 -1.13
N SER A 256 16.66 6.89 -0.90
CA SER A 256 16.65 8.24 -1.47
C SER A 256 17.55 9.20 -0.68
N ILE A 257 18.21 10.11 -1.39
CA ILE A 257 18.91 11.25 -0.76
C ILE A 257 17.94 12.27 -0.13
N GLU A 258 16.67 12.21 -0.54
CA GLU A 258 15.63 13.10 -0.03
C GLU A 258 15.07 12.53 1.28
N GLY A 259 15.01 13.33 2.32
CA GLY A 259 14.35 12.92 3.57
C GLY A 259 12.84 12.73 3.37
N LYS A 260 12.21 12.02 4.30
CA LYS A 260 10.77 11.69 4.32
C LYS A 260 9.85 12.82 3.89
N GLU A 261 10.13 14.05 4.34
CA GLU A 261 9.30 15.23 4.09
C GLU A 261 9.31 15.71 2.63
N LYS A 262 10.38 15.41 1.89
CA LYS A 262 10.59 15.85 0.51
C LYS A 262 10.48 14.72 -0.51
N PHE A 263 10.44 13.48 -0.04
CA PHE A 263 10.40 12.32 -0.91
C PHE A 263 9.12 12.29 -1.74
N ASP A 264 9.29 12.19 -3.06
CA ASP A 264 8.20 12.01 -4.02
C ASP A 264 8.41 10.69 -4.79
N ILE A 265 7.63 9.68 -4.42
CA ILE A 265 7.65 8.36 -5.08
C ILE A 265 7.50 8.46 -6.60
N SER A 266 6.87 9.53 -7.09
CA SER A 266 6.68 9.74 -8.51
C SER A 266 7.97 10.03 -9.27
N LYS A 267 8.93 10.59 -8.58
CA LYS A 267 10.23 11.00 -9.12
C LYS A 267 11.32 9.97 -8.83
N ALA A 268 11.10 9.07 -7.87
CA ALA A 268 12.10 8.11 -7.42
C ALA A 268 12.69 7.26 -8.56
N LYS A 269 11.83 6.80 -9.51
CA LYS A 269 12.27 6.01 -10.68
C LYS A 269 13.16 6.79 -11.66
N TYR A 270 13.10 8.11 -11.62
CA TYR A 270 13.82 8.99 -12.55
C TYR A 270 15.00 9.71 -11.89
N LYS A 271 15.43 9.21 -10.74
CA LYS A 271 16.55 9.75 -10.01
C LYS A 271 17.43 8.61 -9.48
N GLU A 272 18.75 8.81 -9.51
CA GLU A 272 19.68 7.92 -8.84
C GLU A 272 19.44 7.87 -7.34
N ASN A 273 19.78 6.76 -6.72
CA ASN A 273 19.61 6.50 -5.30
C ASN A 273 20.94 6.16 -4.62
N LEU A 274 20.92 5.81 -3.35
CA LEU A 274 22.12 5.47 -2.57
C LEU A 274 22.98 4.40 -3.24
N LEU A 275 22.38 3.36 -3.81
CA LEU A 275 23.14 2.28 -4.46
C LEU A 275 23.88 2.77 -5.69
N ASP A 276 23.29 3.70 -6.46
CA ASP A 276 23.98 4.30 -7.63
C ASP A 276 25.22 5.09 -7.20
N VAL A 277 25.10 5.86 -6.09
CA VAL A 277 26.23 6.65 -5.56
C VAL A 277 27.35 5.71 -5.08
N ILE A 278 26.98 4.64 -4.35
CA ILE A 278 27.96 3.64 -3.89
C ILE A 278 28.61 2.95 -5.10
N ALA A 279 27.85 2.58 -6.14
CA ALA A 279 28.41 1.92 -7.33
C ALA A 279 29.45 2.80 -8.06
N LYS A 280 29.35 4.14 -8.00
CA LYS A 280 30.34 5.07 -8.58
C LYS A 280 31.70 4.99 -7.92
N THR A 281 31.78 4.50 -6.69
CA THR A 281 33.06 4.25 -6.00
C THR A 281 33.75 2.95 -6.45
N GLY A 282 33.11 2.18 -7.34
CA GLY A 282 33.62 0.88 -7.81
C GLY A 282 33.14 -0.32 -7.02
N ALA A 283 32.20 -0.13 -6.08
CA ALA A 283 31.59 -1.21 -5.30
C ALA A 283 30.69 -2.10 -6.18
N SER A 284 30.71 -3.41 -5.91
CA SER A 284 29.81 -4.38 -6.52
C SER A 284 28.49 -4.42 -5.74
N ILE A 285 27.35 -4.25 -6.42
CA ILE A 285 26.02 -4.21 -5.83
C ILE A 285 25.24 -5.47 -6.21
N LEU A 286 24.64 -6.14 -5.21
CA LEU A 286 23.71 -7.24 -5.40
C LEU A 286 22.45 -7.00 -4.58
N TRP A 287 21.28 -7.13 -5.20
CA TRP A 287 19.98 -7.18 -4.51
C TRP A 287 19.40 -8.59 -4.57
N ARG A 288 19.11 -9.18 -3.42
CA ARG A 288 18.34 -10.42 -3.27
C ARG A 288 16.97 -10.12 -2.70
N ASP A 289 15.94 -10.58 -3.37
CA ASP A 289 14.55 -10.25 -3.04
C ASP A 289 13.75 -11.50 -2.67
N ASN A 290 13.21 -11.53 -1.47
CA ASN A 290 12.20 -12.52 -1.06
C ASN A 290 10.85 -11.85 -0.77
N ASN A 291 10.63 -10.65 -1.30
CA ASN A 291 9.43 -9.84 -1.13
C ASN A 291 8.76 -9.59 -2.49
N SER A 292 8.35 -8.37 -2.78
CA SER A 292 7.60 -7.99 -3.98
C SER A 292 8.37 -7.06 -4.92
N SER A 293 9.67 -7.24 -5.08
CA SER A 293 10.63 -6.46 -5.85
C SER A 293 11.33 -5.34 -5.09
N SER A 294 12.42 -4.80 -5.68
CA SER A 294 13.17 -3.66 -5.14
C SER A 294 12.43 -2.32 -5.25
N LYS A 295 11.24 -2.30 -5.81
CA LYS A 295 10.45 -1.09 -6.10
C LYS A 295 11.22 -0.02 -6.90
N GLY A 296 12.09 -0.48 -7.81
CA GLY A 296 12.89 0.38 -8.68
C GLY A 296 14.26 0.77 -8.12
N VAL A 297 14.58 0.42 -6.86
CA VAL A 297 15.87 0.77 -6.24
C VAL A 297 17.03 0.05 -6.91
N ALA A 298 16.86 -1.22 -7.26
CA ALA A 298 17.90 -2.06 -7.84
C ALA A 298 17.79 -2.26 -9.38
N ASP A 299 16.98 -1.48 -10.09
CA ASP A 299 16.75 -1.64 -11.53
C ASP A 299 18.04 -1.56 -12.37
N ARG A 300 19.10 -0.98 -11.84
CA ARG A 300 20.40 -0.78 -12.50
C ARG A 300 21.50 -1.72 -12.02
N PHE A 301 21.15 -2.70 -11.15
CA PHE A 301 22.11 -3.57 -10.47
C PHE A 301 21.78 -5.05 -10.67
N ALA A 302 22.69 -5.92 -10.21
CA ALA A 302 22.43 -7.34 -10.14
C ALA A 302 21.26 -7.61 -9.18
N TYR A 303 20.28 -8.35 -9.69
CA TYR A 303 19.05 -8.67 -8.96
C TYR A 303 18.77 -10.17 -9.04
N GLU A 304 18.49 -10.77 -7.88
CA GLU A 304 18.14 -12.19 -7.77
C GLU A 304 16.80 -12.35 -7.01
N ASP A 305 15.84 -13.01 -7.67
CA ASP A 305 14.52 -13.31 -7.11
C ASP A 305 14.55 -14.63 -6.33
N PHE A 306 14.25 -14.55 -5.03
CA PHE A 306 14.16 -15.68 -4.10
C PHE A 306 12.73 -15.98 -3.67
N THR A 307 11.72 -15.40 -4.30
CA THR A 307 10.30 -15.64 -3.97
C THR A 307 9.79 -17.00 -4.41
N THR A 308 10.58 -17.77 -5.17
CA THR A 308 10.18 -19.06 -5.73
C THR A 308 11.20 -20.16 -5.45
N PRO A 309 10.78 -21.44 -5.42
CA PRO A 309 11.68 -22.57 -5.21
C PRO A 309 12.79 -22.72 -6.26
N LYS A 310 12.70 -22.02 -7.37
CA LYS A 310 13.72 -22.02 -8.41
C LYS A 310 15.09 -21.57 -7.87
N ASN A 311 15.11 -20.53 -7.10
CA ASN A 311 16.32 -19.94 -6.53
C ASN A 311 16.44 -20.18 -5.03
N ASN A 312 15.32 -20.18 -4.32
CA ASN A 312 15.26 -20.34 -2.87
C ASN A 312 15.13 -21.84 -2.49
N PRO A 313 16.10 -22.41 -1.80
CA PRO A 313 16.06 -23.83 -1.42
C PRO A 313 15.15 -24.14 -0.23
N VAL A 314 14.66 -23.12 0.45
CA VAL A 314 13.86 -23.24 1.68
C VAL A 314 12.48 -22.66 1.46
N CYS A 315 11.56 -23.47 0.91
CA CYS A 315 10.18 -23.08 0.66
C CYS A 315 9.23 -24.13 1.29
N ASP A 316 8.49 -23.75 2.37
CA ASP A 316 7.53 -24.59 3.10
C ASP A 316 6.44 -23.75 3.83
N PRO A 317 5.26 -23.58 3.42
CA PRO A 317 4.71 -23.49 2.06
C PRO A 317 5.17 -22.24 1.31
N GLU A 318 5.79 -21.27 2.02
CA GLU A 318 6.37 -20.06 1.48
C GLU A 318 7.89 -20.14 1.48
N CYS A 319 8.51 -19.38 0.58
CA CYS A 319 9.96 -19.29 0.54
C CYS A 319 10.47 -18.42 1.70
N ARG A 320 11.45 -18.96 2.46
CA ARG A 320 11.98 -18.35 3.67
C ARG A 320 13.12 -17.39 3.39
N ASP A 321 13.23 -16.34 4.21
CA ASP A 321 14.28 -15.33 4.06
C ASP A 321 15.70 -15.92 4.20
N ILE A 322 15.86 -16.93 5.02
CA ILE A 322 17.14 -17.65 5.19
C ILE A 322 17.65 -18.25 3.85
N GLY A 323 16.77 -18.58 2.93
CA GLY A 323 17.12 -19.09 1.61
C GLY A 323 17.94 -18.12 0.77
N MET A 324 17.81 -16.81 1.03
CA MET A 324 18.61 -15.78 0.35
C MET A 324 20.12 -15.88 0.65
N LEU A 325 20.51 -16.64 1.67
CA LEU A 325 21.94 -16.84 1.98
C LEU A 325 22.61 -17.90 1.06
N LYS A 326 21.82 -18.68 0.30
CA LYS A 326 22.35 -19.71 -0.60
C LYS A 326 23.33 -19.12 -1.63
N GLY A 327 24.54 -19.66 -1.69
CA GLY A 327 25.56 -19.27 -2.67
C GLY A 327 26.07 -17.82 -2.50
N LEU A 328 25.85 -17.21 -1.33
CA LEU A 328 26.31 -15.86 -1.05
C LEU A 328 27.83 -15.80 -0.95
N ASP A 329 28.45 -16.80 -0.33
CA ASP A 329 29.92 -16.92 -0.26
C ASP A 329 30.57 -17.04 -1.63
N GLU A 330 29.91 -17.77 -2.55
CA GLU A 330 30.38 -17.88 -3.94
C GLU A 330 30.31 -16.53 -4.65
N TYR A 331 29.24 -15.77 -4.45
CA TYR A 331 29.12 -14.43 -5.01
C TYR A 331 30.22 -13.51 -4.48
N ILE A 332 30.41 -13.47 -3.16
CA ILE A 332 31.42 -12.64 -2.49
C ILE A 332 32.84 -13.01 -3.00
N SER A 333 33.14 -14.31 -3.10
CA SER A 333 34.45 -14.80 -3.54
C SER A 333 34.77 -14.47 -5.00
N LYS A 334 33.75 -14.30 -5.87
CA LYS A 334 33.91 -13.94 -7.27
C LYS A 334 34.24 -12.45 -7.46
N GLN A 335 33.86 -11.60 -6.53
CA GLN A 335 34.21 -10.17 -6.58
C GLN A 335 35.68 -10.01 -6.19
N LYS A 336 36.53 -9.66 -7.11
CA LYS A 336 37.99 -9.59 -6.87
C LYS A 336 38.49 -8.19 -6.53
N LYS A 337 37.72 -7.16 -6.82
CA LYS A 337 38.09 -5.75 -6.61
C LYS A 337 36.90 -4.95 -6.10
N GLY A 338 37.22 -3.88 -5.36
CA GLY A 338 36.24 -2.97 -4.79
C GLY A 338 35.42 -3.57 -3.65
N ASP A 339 34.66 -2.74 -2.99
CA ASP A 339 33.76 -3.12 -1.93
C ASP A 339 32.57 -3.92 -2.46
N ILE A 340 31.88 -4.58 -1.56
CA ILE A 340 30.70 -5.38 -1.91
C ILE A 340 29.53 -4.92 -1.04
N VAL A 341 28.44 -4.53 -1.68
CA VAL A 341 27.19 -4.21 -1.00
C VAL A 341 26.12 -5.21 -1.44
N ILE A 342 25.56 -5.92 -0.48
CA ILE A 342 24.51 -6.91 -0.68
C ILE A 342 23.27 -6.44 0.06
N VAL A 343 22.15 -6.32 -0.65
CA VAL A 343 20.86 -6.01 -0.05
C VAL A 343 20.02 -7.30 0.00
N LEU A 344 19.54 -7.65 1.20
CA LEU A 344 18.63 -8.76 1.44
C LEU A 344 17.26 -8.20 1.80
N HIS A 345 16.33 -8.23 0.85
CA HIS A 345 14.96 -7.73 1.06
C HIS A 345 14.06 -8.87 1.51
N GLN A 346 13.68 -8.84 2.77
CA GLN A 346 12.97 -9.92 3.44
C GLN A 346 11.47 -9.87 3.18
N MET A 347 10.82 -11.04 3.22
CA MET A 347 9.38 -11.16 3.43
C MET A 347 9.01 -10.77 4.88
N GLY A 348 9.87 -11.07 5.82
CA GLY A 348 9.80 -10.62 7.20
C GLY A 348 8.46 -10.85 7.89
N SER A 349 7.90 -9.79 8.46
CA SER A 349 6.64 -9.83 9.21
C SER A 349 5.42 -9.44 8.36
N HIS A 350 5.45 -9.66 7.04
CA HIS A 350 4.36 -9.27 6.13
C HIS A 350 3.05 -10.01 6.44
N GLY A 351 1.96 -9.24 6.68
CA GLY A 351 0.63 -9.76 6.95
C GLY A 351 -0.21 -10.00 5.67
N PRO A 352 -1.43 -10.52 5.81
CA PRO A 352 -2.08 -10.99 7.07
C PRO A 352 -1.73 -12.42 7.49
N SER A 353 -1.06 -13.23 6.66
CA SER A 353 -0.76 -14.65 6.90
C SER A 353 0.46 -14.85 7.82
N TYR A 354 0.50 -14.17 8.98
CA TYR A 354 1.65 -14.22 9.89
C TYR A 354 2.07 -15.66 10.28
N HIS A 355 1.12 -16.58 10.43
CA HIS A 355 1.38 -17.97 10.80
C HIS A 355 2.16 -18.74 9.73
N GLU A 356 2.07 -18.33 8.47
CA GLU A 356 2.81 -18.94 7.36
C GLU A 356 4.24 -18.42 7.28
N ARG A 357 4.56 -17.25 7.88
CA ARG A 357 5.90 -16.67 7.89
C ARG A 357 6.88 -17.44 8.79
N VAL A 358 6.38 -18.20 9.78
CA VAL A 358 7.17 -18.82 10.82
C VAL A 358 6.95 -20.33 10.83
N PRO A 359 7.99 -21.16 10.62
CA PRO A 359 7.87 -22.60 10.78
C PRO A 359 7.36 -22.96 12.19
N GLU A 360 6.55 -24.01 12.30
CA GLU A 360 5.89 -24.37 13.56
C GLU A 360 6.89 -24.60 14.72
N ALA A 361 8.07 -25.11 14.40
CA ALA A 361 9.16 -25.33 15.38
C ALA A 361 9.68 -24.04 16.02
N PHE A 362 9.51 -22.89 15.37
CA PHE A 362 9.94 -21.58 15.85
C PHE A 362 8.82 -20.75 16.48
N GLN A 363 7.58 -21.25 16.53
CA GLN A 363 6.46 -20.56 17.16
C GLN A 363 6.54 -20.68 18.69
N LYS A 364 7.17 -19.69 19.33
CA LYS A 364 7.34 -19.61 20.79
C LYS A 364 6.08 -19.12 21.49
N PHE A 365 5.39 -18.11 20.92
CA PHE A 365 4.20 -17.51 21.50
C PHE A 365 2.95 -18.21 20.97
N LYS A 366 2.11 -18.73 21.89
CA LYS A 366 0.90 -19.52 21.57
C LYS A 366 -0.26 -19.10 22.46
N PRO A 367 -1.54 -19.25 22.04
CA PRO A 367 -1.99 -19.79 20.75
C PRO A 367 -1.74 -18.82 19.58
N VAL A 368 -1.72 -19.34 18.34
CA VAL A 368 -1.42 -18.58 17.11
C VAL A 368 -2.66 -18.49 16.24
N CYS A 369 -2.93 -17.32 15.68
CA CYS A 369 -3.94 -17.15 14.64
C CYS A 369 -3.50 -17.90 13.37
N LYS A 370 -4.20 -18.99 13.01
CA LYS A 370 -3.88 -19.90 11.88
C LYS A 370 -4.69 -19.57 10.61
N THR A 371 -5.04 -18.32 10.40
CA THR A 371 -5.79 -17.87 9.22
C THR A 371 -5.39 -16.45 8.83
N ASN A 372 -5.54 -16.13 7.55
CA ASN A 372 -5.41 -14.75 7.04
C ASN A 372 -6.64 -13.86 7.35
N GLN A 373 -7.74 -14.44 7.84
CA GLN A 373 -8.95 -13.74 8.28
C GLN A 373 -8.80 -13.36 9.76
N LEU A 374 -8.08 -12.28 10.03
CA LEU A 374 -7.72 -11.86 11.37
C LEU A 374 -8.93 -11.54 12.27
N ASP A 375 -10.07 -11.21 11.67
CA ASP A 375 -11.35 -11.00 12.37
C ASP A 375 -11.90 -12.28 13.03
N LYS A 376 -11.43 -13.46 12.66
CA LYS A 376 -11.78 -14.74 13.28
C LYS A 376 -10.90 -15.12 14.46
N CYS A 377 -9.85 -14.38 14.72
CA CYS A 377 -8.91 -14.64 15.79
C CYS A 377 -9.06 -13.63 16.91
N THR A 378 -8.69 -14.04 18.11
CA THR A 378 -8.56 -13.14 19.23
C THR A 378 -7.36 -12.19 19.03
N LYS A 379 -7.40 -11.05 19.71
CA LYS A 379 -6.27 -10.11 19.69
C LYS A 379 -4.96 -10.76 20.19
N GLU A 380 -5.06 -11.69 21.13
CA GLU A 380 -3.90 -12.43 21.64
C GLU A 380 -3.32 -13.34 20.58
N GLU A 381 -4.12 -14.14 19.89
CA GLU A 381 -3.67 -15.02 18.82
C GLU A 381 -2.99 -14.25 17.67
N ILE A 382 -3.53 -13.07 17.30
CA ILE A 382 -2.93 -12.20 16.30
C ILE A 382 -1.58 -11.65 16.79
N ASN A 383 -1.51 -11.17 18.03
CA ASN A 383 -0.28 -10.67 18.62
C ASN A 383 0.79 -11.77 18.72
N ASN A 384 0.41 -12.98 19.12
CA ASN A 384 1.32 -14.11 19.21
C ASN A 384 1.87 -14.50 17.81
N ALA A 385 0.99 -14.53 16.79
CA ALA A 385 1.39 -14.80 15.42
C ALA A 385 2.43 -13.78 14.95
N TYR A 386 2.16 -12.50 15.16
CA TYR A 386 3.05 -11.42 14.76
C TYR A 386 4.36 -11.39 15.55
N ASP A 387 4.32 -11.56 16.89
CA ASP A 387 5.53 -11.58 17.73
C ASP A 387 6.46 -12.76 17.36
N ASN A 388 5.89 -13.88 16.92
CA ASN A 388 6.68 -15.00 16.38
C ASN A 388 7.38 -14.62 15.07
N THR A 389 6.79 -13.76 14.22
CA THR A 389 7.48 -13.30 13.00
C THR A 389 8.68 -12.42 13.34
N ILE A 390 8.56 -11.51 14.30
CA ILE A 390 9.68 -10.70 14.76
C ILE A 390 10.79 -11.56 15.37
N LEU A 391 10.42 -12.60 16.14
CA LEU A 391 11.37 -13.51 16.76
C LEU A 391 12.13 -14.35 15.72
N TYR A 392 11.47 -14.75 14.62
CA TYR A 392 12.04 -15.62 13.59
C TYR A 392 12.90 -14.84 12.58
N THR A 393 12.54 -13.59 12.28
CA THR A 393 13.26 -12.71 11.35
C THR A 393 14.55 -12.19 11.98
#